data_4e39a1a7757f9712759d3e185f38c987
#
_entry.id   4e39a1a7757f9712759d3e185f38c987
#
_cell.length_a   1.000
_cell.length_b   1.000
_cell.length_c   1.000
_cell.angle_alpha   90.00
_cell.angle_beta   90.00
_cell.angle_gamma   90.00
#
_symmetry.space_group_name_H-M   'P 1'
#
loop_
_entity.id
_entity.type
_entity.pdbx_description
1 polymer ?
#
loop_
_entity_poly.entity_id
_entity_poly.type
_entity_poly.pdbx_seq_one_letter_code
_entity_poly.pdbx_strand_id
1 'polypeptide(L)'
;MRILVVEDEQDLNRILAKTLTAEGYSVDTCFDGVEALDYLEGAEYDAIVLDVMMPRMDGFSLLAQMRESGNETPVIFLTAKDSVPDR
;
A
#
# COMPACT_ATOMS: atom_id res chain seq x y z
N MET A 1 8.61 10.56 -8.70
CA MET A 1 8.33 9.89 -7.44
C MET A 1 7.64 8.58 -7.71
N ARG A 2 8.09 7.53 -7.06
CA ARG A 2 7.56 6.19 -7.30
C ARG A 2 6.76 5.72 -6.10
N ILE A 3 5.53 5.29 -6.33
CA ILE A 3 4.59 4.95 -5.27
C ILE A 3 4.11 3.52 -5.47
N LEU A 4 4.08 2.75 -4.38
CA LEU A 4 3.48 1.43 -4.38
C LEU A 4 2.12 1.53 -3.72
N VAL A 5 1.08 1.05 -4.39
CA VAL A 5 -0.27 0.99 -3.83
C VAL A 5 -0.58 -0.45 -3.47
N VAL A 6 -0.92 -0.68 -2.21
CA VAL A 6 -1.25 -2.02 -1.70
C VAL A 6 -2.69 -1.97 -1.22
N GLU A 7 -3.58 -2.53 -2.01
CA GLU A 7 -5.01 -2.45 -1.76
C GLU A 7 -5.69 -3.67 -2.36
N ASP A 8 -6.43 -4.44 -1.55
CA ASP A 8 -7.01 -5.69 -2.02
C ASP A 8 -8.31 -5.50 -2.80
N GLU A 9 -8.99 -4.39 -2.64
CA GLU A 9 -10.23 -4.15 -3.34
C GLU A 9 -9.90 -3.60 -4.72
N GLN A 10 -10.27 -4.35 -5.75
CA GLN A 10 -9.79 -4.09 -7.11
C GLN A 10 -10.16 -2.73 -7.65
N ASP A 11 -11.41 -2.31 -7.43
CA ASP A 11 -11.86 -1.03 -7.96
C ASP A 11 -11.13 0.13 -7.28
N LEU A 12 -10.97 0.06 -5.98
CA LEU A 12 -10.26 1.10 -5.26
C LEU A 12 -8.80 1.15 -5.66
N ASN A 13 -8.19 -0.03 -5.81
CA ASN A 13 -6.80 -0.12 -6.26
C ASN A 13 -6.63 0.59 -7.60
N ARG A 14 -7.53 0.30 -8.54
CA ARG A 14 -7.45 0.89 -9.87
C ARG A 14 -7.65 2.40 -9.84
N ILE A 15 -8.60 2.86 -9.03
CA ILE A 15 -8.87 4.30 -8.91
C ILE A 15 -7.68 5.02 -8.32
N LEU A 16 -7.08 4.46 -7.27
CA LEU A 16 -5.90 5.05 -6.66
C LEU A 16 -4.75 5.14 -7.64
N ALA A 17 -4.50 4.05 -8.36
CA ALA A 17 -3.40 4.02 -9.32
C ALA A 17 -3.62 5.06 -10.41
N LYS A 18 -4.85 5.14 -10.93
CA LYS A 18 -5.16 6.07 -11.98
C LYS A 18 -5.00 7.51 -11.52
N THR A 19 -5.51 7.79 -10.33
CA THR A 19 -5.45 9.15 -9.77
C THR A 19 -4.00 9.58 -9.56
N LEU A 20 -3.20 8.71 -8.97
CA LEU A 20 -1.80 9.06 -8.70
C LEU A 20 -0.98 9.18 -9.98
N THR A 21 -1.26 8.30 -10.95
CA THR A 21 -0.59 8.40 -12.24
C THR A 21 -0.91 9.71 -12.93
N ALA A 22 -2.17 10.15 -12.83
CA ALA A 22 -2.58 11.42 -13.42
C ALA A 22 -1.87 12.61 -12.79
N GLU A 23 -1.42 12.45 -11.53
CA GLU A 23 -0.67 13.51 -10.85
C GLU A 23 0.82 13.48 -11.19
N GLY A 24 1.24 12.55 -12.03
CA GLY A 24 2.62 12.51 -12.46
C GLY A 24 3.51 11.52 -11.75
N TYR A 25 2.96 10.68 -10.88
CA TYR A 25 3.76 9.68 -10.17
C TYR A 25 3.90 8.40 -10.98
N SER A 26 5.01 7.70 -10.77
CA SER A 26 5.13 6.32 -11.25
C SER A 26 4.50 5.41 -10.22
N VAL A 27 3.53 4.59 -10.63
CA VAL A 27 2.75 3.82 -9.68
C VAL A 27 2.81 2.34 -10.01
N ASP A 28 3.18 1.54 -9.01
CA ASP A 28 3.01 0.09 -9.07
C ASP A 28 1.89 -0.28 -8.11
N THR A 29 1.18 -1.37 -8.40
CA THR A 29 0.08 -1.80 -7.55
C THR A 29 0.21 -3.27 -7.23
N CYS A 30 -0.27 -3.64 -6.05
CA CYS A 30 -0.43 -5.03 -5.68
C CYS A 30 -1.64 -5.16 -4.76
N PHE A 31 -2.02 -6.38 -4.45
CA PHE A 31 -3.33 -6.62 -3.85
C PHE A 31 -3.27 -7.20 -2.44
N ASP A 32 -2.09 -7.53 -1.94
CA ASP A 32 -1.96 -8.00 -0.57
C ASP A 32 -0.54 -7.80 -0.09
N GLY A 33 -0.33 -8.05 1.20
CA GLY A 33 0.96 -7.81 1.82
C GLY A 33 2.07 -8.74 1.35
N VAL A 34 1.71 -9.96 0.96
CA VAL A 34 2.71 -10.90 0.47
C VAL A 34 3.28 -10.42 -0.86
N GLU A 35 2.40 -9.97 -1.76
CA GLU A 35 2.85 -9.37 -3.01
C GLU A 35 3.69 -8.13 -2.76
N ALA A 36 3.26 -7.32 -1.79
CA ALA A 36 3.96 -6.09 -1.49
C ALA A 36 5.40 -6.35 -1.08
N LEU A 37 5.63 -7.39 -0.29
CA LEU A 37 6.99 -7.72 0.11
C LEU A 37 7.87 -8.05 -1.09
N ASP A 38 7.33 -8.76 -2.07
CA ASP A 38 8.07 -9.05 -3.29
C ASP A 38 8.42 -7.78 -4.04
N TYR A 39 7.47 -6.86 -4.17
CA TYR A 39 7.73 -5.60 -4.84
C TYR A 39 8.80 -4.79 -4.12
N LEU A 40 8.73 -4.78 -2.79
CA LEU A 40 9.67 -3.99 -1.99
C LEU A 40 11.09 -4.54 -2.03
N GLU A 41 11.23 -5.83 -2.27
CA GLU A 41 12.57 -6.41 -2.44
C GLU A 41 13.18 -6.06 -3.78
N GLY A 42 12.35 -5.86 -4.80
CA GLY A 42 12.83 -5.67 -6.16
C GLY A 42 12.96 -4.22 -6.59
N ALA A 43 12.46 -3.27 -5.80
CA ALA A 43 12.46 -1.88 -6.20
C ALA A 43 12.40 -0.98 -4.99
N GLU A 44 12.82 0.27 -5.18
CA GLU A 44 12.71 1.28 -4.13
C GLU A 44 11.55 2.20 -4.43
N TYR A 45 10.82 2.55 -3.40
CA TYR A 45 9.67 3.44 -3.51
C TYR A 45 9.87 4.66 -2.65
N ASP A 46 9.28 5.75 -3.07
CA ASP A 46 9.32 7.00 -2.30
C ASP A 46 8.21 7.03 -1.26
N ALA A 47 7.13 6.31 -1.50
CA ALA A 47 6.03 6.22 -0.56
C ALA A 47 5.21 4.98 -0.87
N ILE A 48 4.49 4.50 0.13
CA ILE A 48 3.59 3.36 -0.01
C ILE A 48 2.23 3.77 0.50
N VAL A 49 1.19 3.53 -0.32
CA VAL A 49 -0.19 3.71 0.10
C VAL A 49 -0.70 2.32 0.46
N LEU A 50 -1.10 2.14 1.71
CA LEU A 50 -1.30 0.81 2.28
C LEU A 50 -2.64 0.74 2.99
N ASP A 51 -3.46 -0.22 2.59
CA ASP A 51 -4.71 -0.47 3.28
C ASP A 51 -4.43 -1.27 4.54
N VAL A 52 -5.07 -0.88 5.64
CA VAL A 52 -4.91 -1.58 6.91
C VAL A 52 -5.56 -2.95 6.85
N MET A 53 -6.75 -3.05 6.26
CA MET A 53 -7.57 -4.26 6.30
C MET A 53 -7.38 -5.05 5.02
N MET A 54 -6.51 -6.06 5.05
CA MET A 54 -6.26 -6.91 3.89
C MET A 54 -6.21 -8.35 4.32
N PRO A 55 -6.56 -9.29 3.42
CA PRO A 55 -6.41 -10.71 3.73
C PRO A 55 -4.94 -11.09 3.78
N ARG A 56 -4.66 -12.16 4.44
CA ARG A 56 -3.36 -12.81 4.55
C ARG A 56 -2.34 -12.04 5.37
N MET A 57 -2.17 -10.76 5.12
CA MET A 57 -1.26 -9.94 5.90
C MET A 57 -1.82 -8.54 5.95
N ASP A 58 -2.21 -8.08 7.13
CA ASP A 58 -2.77 -6.73 7.26
C ASP A 58 -1.68 -5.67 7.14
N GLY A 59 -2.11 -4.42 7.04
CA GLY A 59 -1.18 -3.32 6.80
C GLY A 59 -0.19 -3.10 7.92
N PHE A 60 -0.61 -3.32 9.16
CA PHE A 60 0.30 -3.12 10.30
C PHE A 60 1.38 -4.21 10.32
N SER A 61 1.01 -5.45 9.99
CA SER A 61 2.00 -6.53 9.92
C SER A 61 3.00 -6.28 8.81
N LEU A 62 2.55 -5.79 7.68
CA LEU A 62 3.45 -5.45 6.59
C LEU A 62 4.41 -4.36 7.00
N LEU A 63 3.90 -3.31 7.64
CA LEU A 63 4.75 -2.23 8.11
C LEU A 63 5.82 -2.74 9.06
N ALA A 64 5.43 -3.61 10.00
CA ALA A 64 6.39 -4.16 10.95
C ALA A 64 7.50 -4.93 10.25
N GLN A 65 7.16 -5.73 9.26
CA GLN A 65 8.16 -6.50 8.52
C GLN A 65 9.09 -5.60 7.72
N MET A 66 8.54 -4.55 7.12
CA MET A 66 9.37 -3.59 6.39
C MET A 66 10.39 -2.94 7.31
N ARG A 67 9.94 -2.47 8.46
CA ARG A 67 10.84 -1.79 9.41
C ARG A 67 11.88 -2.73 9.96
N GLU A 68 11.50 -3.98 10.21
CA GLU A 68 12.45 -4.98 10.68
C GLU A 68 13.58 -5.22 9.70
N SER A 69 13.27 -5.16 8.41
CA SER A 69 14.29 -5.38 7.38
C SER A 69 15.09 -4.13 7.07
N GLY A 70 14.82 -3.03 7.75
CA GLY A 70 15.55 -1.78 7.54
C GLY A 70 14.94 -0.87 6.50
N ASN A 71 13.79 -1.22 5.96
CA ASN A 71 13.13 -0.39 4.97
C ASN A 71 12.33 0.69 5.67
N GLU A 72 12.68 1.96 5.46
CA GLU A 72 12.06 3.08 6.14
C GLU A 72 11.21 3.94 5.21
N THR A 73 10.79 3.38 4.09
CA THR A 73 9.93 4.09 3.16
C THR A 73 8.69 4.61 3.87
N PRO A 74 8.32 5.87 3.68
CA PRO A 74 7.10 6.42 4.29
C PRO A 74 5.86 5.65 3.86
N VAL A 75 4.95 5.44 4.82
CA VAL A 75 3.72 4.70 4.57
C VAL A 75 2.54 5.60 4.90
N ILE A 76 1.59 5.66 3.99
CA ILE A 76 0.32 6.36 4.19
C ILE A 76 -0.75 5.30 4.28
N PHE A 77 -1.42 5.23 5.43
CA PHE A 77 -2.47 4.24 5.61
C PHE A 77 -3.79 4.75 5.07
N LEU A 78 -4.51 3.85 4.40
CA LEU A 78 -5.90 4.09 4.05
C LEU A 78 -6.76 3.54 5.18
N THR A 79 -7.68 4.35 5.67
CA THR A 79 -8.63 3.85 6.66
C THR A 79 -9.69 3.05 5.95
N ALA A 80 -10.33 2.17 6.68
CA ALA A 80 -11.45 1.44 6.13
C ALA A 80 -12.54 2.41 5.75
N LYS A 81 -13.12 2.18 4.61
CA LYS A 81 -14.07 3.11 4.10
C LYS A 81 -15.28 3.23 4.97
N ASP A 82 -15.56 2.27 5.76
CA ASP A 82 -16.72 2.34 6.61
C ASP A 82 -16.32 2.40 8.02
N SER A 83 -15.22 2.94 8.22
CA SER A 83 -14.71 2.91 9.54
C SER A 83 -15.42 3.82 10.43
N VAL A 84 -16.21 4.13 10.27
CA VAL A 84 -16.75 4.76 11.13
C VAL A 84 -17.26 4.39 12.19
N PRO A 85 -17.08 4.34 12.94
CA PRO A 85 -17.55 3.74 13.88
C PRO A 85 -18.54 4.16 14.68
N ASP A 86 -18.40 3.95 14.63
CA ASP A 86 -19.11 4.06 15.10
C ASP A 86 -19.54 4.08 15.86
N ARG A 87 -19.62 4.17 15.85
CA ARG A 87 -19.88 4.27 16.24
C ARG A 87 -20.26 4.42 16.77
#